data_1893f4dfb14fd04a7e005e6a101ecd87
#
_entry.id   1893f4dfb14fd04a7e005e6a101ecd87
#
_cell.length_a   1.000
_cell.length_b   1.000
_cell.length_c   1.000
_cell.angle_alpha   90.00
_cell.angle_beta   90.00
_cell.angle_gamma   90.00
#
_symmetry.space_group_name_H-M   'P 1'
#
loop_
_entity.id
_entity.type
_entity.pdbx_description
1 polymer ?
#
loop_
_entity_poly.entity_id
_entity_poly.type
_entity_poly.pdbx_seq_one_letter_code
_entity_poly.pdbx_strand_id
1 'polypeptide(L)'
;DKNYLAKLRWATGNLKSTGNTNYVWTSSTDRGYYYTFYSTYTGNKTTNNTDPCSKLNTAYYGTGWRTPSENDYISLSRCTDKVLTNGGMWFMNKSIGVFLLASGGIGWGGGSSTGDPTSDGGTGGQYWSSTYNKNDAKRLVFANGSAGIGLDYLASGLAVRCVK
;
A
#
# COMPACT_ATOMS: atom_id res chain seq x y z
N ASP A 1 9.87 3.50 -17.07
CA ASP A 1 9.26 4.09 -18.26
C ASP A 1 8.25 5.16 -17.81
N LYS A 2 8.50 6.42 -18.20
CA LYS A 2 7.66 7.58 -17.82
C LYS A 2 6.21 7.42 -18.33
N ASN A 3 6.03 6.67 -19.41
CA ASN A 3 4.72 6.41 -19.99
C ASN A 3 3.93 5.32 -19.23
N TYR A 4 4.60 4.47 -18.48
CA TYR A 4 3.94 3.40 -17.72
C TYR A 4 3.12 3.96 -16.57
N LEU A 5 3.72 4.83 -15.76
CA LEU A 5 3.00 5.45 -14.63
C LEU A 5 1.82 6.32 -15.08
N ALA A 6 1.93 6.98 -16.23
CA ALA A 6 0.85 7.82 -16.77
C ALA A 6 -0.39 7.00 -17.15
N LYS A 7 -0.26 5.68 -17.33
CA LYS A 7 -1.37 4.77 -17.64
C LYS A 7 -2.01 4.18 -16.39
N LEU A 8 -1.36 4.27 -15.24
CA LEU A 8 -1.87 3.73 -14.00
C LEU A 8 -2.74 4.76 -13.28
N ARG A 9 -3.88 4.31 -12.82
CA ARG A 9 -4.74 5.07 -11.93
C ARG A 9 -4.58 4.58 -10.51
N TRP A 10 -4.06 5.42 -9.65
CA TRP A 10 -3.88 5.14 -8.23
C TRP A 10 -5.12 5.53 -7.42
N ALA A 11 -5.53 4.69 -6.48
CA ALA A 11 -6.52 5.05 -5.49
C ALA A 11 -6.02 6.25 -4.66
N THR A 12 -6.91 7.14 -4.28
CA THR A 12 -6.56 8.36 -3.53
C THR A 12 -6.36 8.11 -2.04
N GLY A 13 -6.75 6.95 -1.54
CA GLY A 13 -6.60 6.54 -0.15
C GLY A 13 -6.17 5.08 0.00
N ASN A 14 -5.80 4.71 1.22
CA ASN A 14 -5.45 3.34 1.55
C ASN A 14 -6.71 2.47 1.66
N LEU A 15 -6.56 1.17 1.47
CA LEU A 15 -7.66 0.23 1.56
C LEU A 15 -8.11 0.05 3.02
N LYS A 16 -9.41 0.00 3.22
CA LYS A 16 -10.05 -0.27 4.50
C LYS A 16 -11.29 -1.13 4.29
N SER A 17 -11.47 -2.16 5.10
CA SER A 17 -12.68 -2.97 5.11
C SER A 17 -13.60 -2.55 6.24
N THR A 18 -14.87 -2.33 5.94
CA THR A 18 -15.91 -2.14 6.95
C THR A 18 -16.77 -3.40 7.02
N GLY A 19 -16.52 -4.22 8.03
CA GLY A 19 -17.04 -5.58 8.04
C GLY A 19 -16.37 -6.47 6.97
N ASN A 20 -16.89 -7.69 6.77
CA ASN A 20 -16.26 -8.66 5.88
C ASN A 20 -16.57 -8.45 4.38
N THR A 21 -17.34 -7.43 4.01
CA THR A 21 -17.88 -7.28 2.65
C THR A 21 -17.69 -5.92 2.02
N ASN A 22 -17.48 -4.87 2.80
CA ASN A 22 -17.35 -3.51 2.28
C ASN A 22 -15.90 -3.07 2.29
N TYR A 23 -15.30 -3.06 1.11
CA TYR A 23 -13.95 -2.54 0.87
C TYR A 23 -14.05 -1.17 0.23
N VAL A 24 -13.41 -0.20 0.86
CA VAL A 24 -13.36 1.20 0.43
C VAL A 24 -11.92 1.69 0.49
N TRP A 25 -11.58 2.73 -0.24
CA TRP A 25 -10.38 3.48 0.12
C TRP A 25 -10.72 4.65 1.03
N THR A 26 -9.78 5.00 1.87
CA THR A 26 -9.94 6.04 2.88
C THR A 26 -9.64 7.44 2.32
N SER A 27 -9.84 8.43 3.14
CA SER A 27 -9.33 9.79 2.88
C SER A 27 -7.80 9.83 2.83
N SER A 28 -7.25 10.94 2.39
CA SER A 28 -5.79 11.15 2.33
C SER A 28 -5.11 11.20 3.70
N THR A 29 -5.87 11.22 4.79
CA THR A 29 -5.35 11.29 6.17
C THR A 29 -5.61 10.03 6.99
N ASP A 30 -6.47 9.14 6.54
CA ASP A 30 -6.76 7.86 7.21
C ASP A 30 -5.82 6.77 6.67
N ARG A 31 -5.04 6.16 7.54
CA ARG A 31 -4.05 5.12 7.20
C ARG A 31 -4.67 3.84 6.64
N GLY A 32 -5.97 3.64 6.76
CA GLY A 32 -6.62 2.40 6.38
C GLY A 32 -6.33 1.25 7.34
N TYR A 33 -6.48 0.04 6.85
CA TYR A 33 -6.16 -1.17 7.60
C TYR A 33 -4.84 -1.78 7.12
N TYR A 34 -4.22 -2.57 7.98
CA TYR A 34 -3.01 -3.34 7.68
C TYR A 34 -3.43 -4.77 7.34
N TYR A 35 -3.07 -5.20 6.16
CA TYR A 35 -3.41 -6.52 5.62
C TYR A 35 -2.19 -7.43 5.64
N THR A 36 -2.39 -8.71 5.86
CA THR A 36 -1.36 -9.71 5.53
C THR A 36 -1.20 -9.77 4.01
N PHE A 37 -0.06 -10.27 3.56
CA PHE A 37 0.27 -10.29 2.14
C PHE A 37 -0.82 -10.96 1.31
N TYR A 38 -1.23 -10.27 0.23
CA TYR A 38 -2.20 -10.76 -0.74
C TYR A 38 -3.41 -11.45 -0.08
N SER A 39 -4.02 -10.76 0.87
CA SER A 39 -5.04 -11.31 1.73
C SER A 39 -6.12 -10.28 2.04
N THR A 40 -7.32 -10.78 2.28
CA THR A 40 -8.42 -10.01 2.86
C THR A 40 -8.37 -9.97 4.39
N TYR A 41 -7.45 -10.72 5.00
CA TYR A 41 -7.24 -10.69 6.43
C TYR A 41 -6.44 -9.46 6.86
N THR A 42 -6.88 -8.85 7.93
CA THR A 42 -6.18 -7.75 8.57
C THR A 42 -5.32 -8.23 9.73
N GLY A 43 -4.27 -7.48 10.02
CA GLY A 43 -3.34 -7.82 11.09
C GLY A 43 -2.38 -8.94 10.72
N ASN A 44 -1.88 -9.59 11.72
CA ASN A 44 -0.84 -10.61 11.63
C ASN A 44 -1.45 -12.01 11.55
N LYS A 45 -1.85 -12.41 10.36
CA LYS A 45 -2.50 -13.71 10.12
C LYS A 45 -1.92 -14.39 8.88
N THR A 46 -2.26 -15.66 8.71
CA THR A 46 -1.96 -16.37 7.47
C THR A 46 -2.69 -15.73 6.28
N THR A 47 -2.03 -15.68 5.15
CA THR A 47 -2.65 -15.21 3.90
C THR A 47 -3.75 -16.14 3.42
N ASN A 48 -4.79 -15.60 2.80
CA ASN A 48 -5.80 -16.38 2.09
C ASN A 48 -5.62 -16.32 0.56
N ASN A 49 -4.51 -15.79 0.10
CA ASN A 49 -4.14 -15.67 -1.31
C ASN A 49 -5.22 -14.98 -2.17
N THR A 50 -5.84 -13.95 -1.61
CA THR A 50 -6.87 -13.16 -2.29
C THR A 50 -6.44 -11.71 -2.33
N ASP A 51 -6.39 -11.10 -3.52
CA ASP A 51 -6.08 -9.68 -3.66
C ASP A 51 -7.18 -8.83 -2.99
N PRO A 52 -6.86 -8.10 -1.92
CA PRO A 52 -7.86 -7.31 -1.22
C PRO A 52 -8.43 -6.17 -2.07
N CYS A 53 -7.67 -5.64 -3.04
CA CYS A 53 -8.16 -4.61 -3.95
C CYS A 53 -9.25 -5.11 -4.89
N SER A 54 -9.29 -6.43 -5.18
CA SER A 54 -10.35 -7.04 -5.99
C SER A 54 -11.71 -7.02 -5.30
N LYS A 55 -11.74 -6.72 -4.01
CA LYS A 55 -12.97 -6.64 -3.20
C LYS A 55 -13.62 -5.26 -3.18
N LEU A 56 -12.98 -4.25 -3.78
CA LEU A 56 -13.60 -2.92 -3.92
C LEU A 56 -14.94 -3.04 -4.66
N ASN A 57 -15.93 -2.29 -4.18
CA ASN A 57 -17.26 -2.28 -4.79
C ASN A 57 -17.18 -1.77 -6.24
N THR A 58 -17.40 -2.66 -7.20
CA THR A 58 -17.27 -2.36 -8.62
C THR A 58 -18.30 -1.37 -9.13
N ALA A 59 -19.48 -1.32 -8.52
CA ALA A 59 -20.50 -0.33 -8.89
C ALA A 59 -20.08 1.11 -8.54
N TYR A 60 -19.27 1.26 -7.50
CA TYR A 60 -18.80 2.57 -7.03
C TYR A 60 -17.42 2.94 -7.58
N TYR A 61 -16.47 2.00 -7.56
CA TYR A 61 -15.08 2.25 -7.95
C TYR A 61 -14.74 1.81 -9.37
N GLY A 62 -15.61 1.02 -9.99
CA GLY A 62 -15.35 0.36 -11.26
C GLY A 62 -14.49 -0.90 -11.10
N THR A 63 -14.22 -1.56 -12.20
CA THR A 63 -13.46 -2.83 -12.26
C THR A 63 -11.96 -2.61 -12.44
N GLY A 64 -11.17 -3.67 -12.25
CA GLY A 64 -9.75 -3.71 -12.59
C GLY A 64 -8.81 -3.22 -11.48
N TRP A 65 -9.31 -2.94 -10.30
CA TRP A 65 -8.48 -2.58 -9.15
C TRP A 65 -7.71 -3.80 -8.64
N ARG A 66 -6.43 -3.59 -8.37
CA ARG A 66 -5.50 -4.61 -7.89
C ARG A 66 -4.46 -4.03 -6.94
N THR A 67 -3.82 -4.87 -6.17
CA THR A 67 -2.60 -4.52 -5.43
C THR A 67 -1.48 -4.22 -6.45
N PRO A 68 -0.70 -3.15 -6.27
CA PRO A 68 0.39 -2.82 -7.17
C PRO A 68 1.44 -3.93 -7.24
N SER A 69 1.98 -4.17 -8.41
CA SER A 69 3.14 -5.05 -8.58
C SER A 69 4.43 -4.36 -8.11
N GLU A 70 5.51 -5.15 -7.96
CA GLU A 70 6.84 -4.59 -7.72
C GLU A 70 7.23 -3.55 -8.79
N ASN A 71 6.92 -3.83 -10.05
CA ASN A 71 7.23 -2.91 -11.15
C ASN A 71 6.46 -1.58 -11.06
N ASP A 72 5.21 -1.61 -10.60
CA ASP A 72 4.44 -0.39 -10.36
C ASP A 72 5.16 0.49 -9.32
N TYR A 73 5.60 -0.11 -8.22
CA TYR A 73 6.32 0.61 -7.17
C TYR A 73 7.74 1.02 -7.56
N ILE A 74 8.47 0.21 -8.32
CA ILE A 74 9.76 0.59 -8.89
C ILE A 74 9.59 1.85 -9.74
N SER A 75 8.58 1.88 -10.58
CA SER A 75 8.28 3.04 -11.42
C SER A 75 7.93 4.27 -10.59
N LEU A 76 7.15 4.09 -9.51
CA LEU A 76 6.82 5.16 -8.57
C LEU A 76 8.07 5.67 -7.81
N SER A 77 8.91 4.77 -7.31
CA SER A 77 10.14 5.11 -6.57
C SER A 77 11.17 5.88 -7.41
N ARG A 78 11.09 5.74 -8.73
CA ARG A 78 11.95 6.45 -9.69
C ARG A 78 11.42 7.84 -10.10
N CYS A 79 10.30 8.28 -9.54
CA CYS A 79 9.85 9.65 -9.73
C CYS A 79 10.94 10.63 -9.33
N THR A 80 11.15 11.67 -10.14
CA THR A 80 12.22 12.65 -9.94
C THR A 80 12.05 13.45 -8.67
N ASP A 81 10.81 13.75 -8.33
CA ASP A 81 10.47 14.56 -7.19
C ASP A 81 9.78 13.73 -6.13
N LYS A 82 10.44 13.57 -5.01
CA LYS A 82 9.89 12.95 -3.80
C LYS A 82 9.93 13.99 -2.69
N VAL A 83 8.76 14.37 -2.21
CA VAL A 83 8.61 15.39 -1.17
C VAL A 83 7.98 14.78 0.05
N LEU A 84 8.78 14.66 1.10
CA LEU A 84 8.29 14.29 2.42
C LEU A 84 7.51 15.47 2.99
N THR A 85 6.28 15.21 3.39
CA THR A 85 5.43 16.18 4.08
C THR A 85 5.03 15.64 5.44
N ASN A 86 4.34 16.47 6.22
CA ASN A 86 3.76 16.00 7.46
C ASN A 86 2.66 14.96 7.16
N GLY A 87 2.95 13.70 7.48
CA GLY A 87 2.03 12.58 7.32
C GLY A 87 2.21 11.70 6.09
N GLY A 88 3.16 11.99 5.19
CA GLY A 88 3.39 11.12 4.04
C GLY A 88 4.39 11.64 3.02
N MET A 89 4.44 10.97 1.90
CA MET A 89 5.33 11.33 0.81
C MET A 89 4.59 11.49 -0.52
N TRP A 90 4.86 12.59 -1.19
CA TRP A 90 4.50 12.79 -2.58
C TRP A 90 5.55 12.19 -3.51
N PHE A 91 5.09 11.42 -4.47
CA PHE A 91 5.85 10.94 -5.60
C PHE A 91 5.36 11.67 -6.84
N MET A 92 6.20 12.50 -7.43
CA MET A 92 5.79 13.38 -8.50
C MET A 92 6.74 13.31 -9.70
N ASN A 93 6.17 13.42 -10.86
CA ASN A 93 6.85 13.82 -12.09
C ASN A 93 5.95 14.82 -12.84
N LYS A 94 6.37 15.29 -14.01
CA LYS A 94 5.63 16.30 -14.79
C LYS A 94 4.15 15.98 -15.06
N SER A 95 3.73 14.72 -14.88
CA SER A 95 2.41 14.23 -15.29
C SER A 95 1.63 13.52 -14.17
N ILE A 96 2.27 13.20 -13.07
CA ILE A 96 1.68 12.35 -12.01
C ILE A 96 2.07 12.86 -10.65
N GLY A 97 1.09 12.91 -9.75
CA GLY A 97 1.29 13.07 -8.32
C GLY A 97 0.57 11.97 -7.56
N VAL A 98 1.30 11.16 -6.82
CA VAL A 98 0.76 10.14 -5.92
C VAL A 98 1.21 10.42 -4.50
N PHE A 99 0.26 10.64 -3.62
CA PHE A 99 0.54 10.80 -2.19
C PHE A 99 0.33 9.47 -1.47
N LEU A 100 1.35 9.03 -0.75
CA LEU A 100 1.28 7.86 0.13
C LEU A 100 1.49 8.30 1.58
N LEU A 101 0.56 7.89 2.45
CA LEU A 101 0.65 8.16 3.88
C LEU A 101 1.85 7.46 4.51
N ALA A 102 2.45 8.10 5.50
CA ALA A 102 3.43 7.48 6.40
C ALA A 102 2.71 6.51 7.34
N SER A 103 2.22 5.43 6.78
CA SER A 103 1.36 4.46 7.48
C SER A 103 2.13 3.50 8.38
N GLY A 104 3.47 3.43 8.24
CA GLY A 104 4.27 2.43 8.93
C GLY A 104 3.86 1.01 8.55
N GLY A 105 4.05 0.08 9.45
CA GLY A 105 3.64 -1.32 9.32
C GLY A 105 3.51 -1.99 10.68
N ILE A 106 2.86 -3.15 10.70
CA ILE A 106 2.76 -4.01 11.88
C ILE A 106 3.65 -5.23 11.63
N GLY A 107 4.72 -5.34 12.39
CA GLY A 107 5.66 -6.44 12.27
C GLY A 107 5.09 -7.78 12.73
N TRP A 108 5.89 -8.83 12.58
CA TRP A 108 5.57 -10.18 13.06
C TRP A 108 5.25 -10.16 14.56
N GLY A 109 4.13 -10.73 14.93
CA GLY A 109 3.74 -10.94 16.33
C GLY A 109 2.96 -9.81 16.98
N GLY A 110 2.67 -8.73 16.30
CA GLY A 110 2.03 -7.59 16.95
C GLY A 110 0.87 -6.98 16.21
N GLY A 111 -0.21 -6.81 16.88
CA GLY A 111 -1.00 -5.67 16.72
C GLY A 111 -2.39 -5.76 16.15
N SER A 112 -3.04 -4.68 16.30
CA SER A 112 -4.40 -4.39 15.89
C SER A 112 -4.49 -4.14 14.39
N SER A 113 -5.57 -4.55 13.78
CA SER A 113 -5.93 -4.22 12.39
C SER A 113 -6.07 -2.71 12.13
N THR A 114 -6.12 -1.91 13.18
CA THR A 114 -6.27 -0.47 13.14
C THR A 114 -5.22 0.24 14.00
N GLY A 115 -4.24 -0.51 14.52
CA GLY A 115 -3.30 -0.02 15.52
C GLY A 115 -2.34 1.05 15.00
N ASP A 116 -1.76 1.75 15.92
CA ASP A 116 -0.63 2.60 15.64
C ASP A 116 0.50 1.76 15.04
N PRO A 117 1.12 2.21 13.97
CA PRO A 117 2.25 1.52 13.39
C PRO A 117 3.37 1.45 14.42
N THR A 118 3.84 0.24 14.69
CA THR A 118 4.92 0.01 15.66
C THR A 118 6.30 0.36 15.10
N SER A 119 6.39 0.52 13.77
CA SER A 119 7.62 0.93 13.09
C SER A 119 7.34 2.05 12.10
N ASP A 120 8.22 3.02 12.04
CA ASP A 120 8.21 4.15 11.11
C ASP A 120 6.94 5.02 11.11
N GLY A 121 6.09 4.87 12.12
CA GLY A 121 4.83 5.61 12.22
C GLY A 121 5.02 7.12 12.18
N GLY A 122 4.40 7.76 11.21
CA GLY A 122 4.49 9.21 11.01
C GLY A 122 5.67 9.69 10.19
N THR A 123 6.72 8.88 9.99
CA THR A 123 7.92 9.25 9.22
C THR A 123 8.15 8.37 8.00
N GLY A 124 7.59 7.18 7.96
CA GLY A 124 7.75 6.24 6.86
C GLY A 124 6.48 5.48 6.52
N GLY A 125 6.41 4.97 5.31
CA GLY A 125 5.30 4.15 4.82
C GLY A 125 5.78 2.82 4.29
N GLN A 126 4.94 1.80 4.48
CA GLN A 126 5.18 0.44 4.03
C GLN A 126 3.90 -0.10 3.37
N TYR A 127 4.02 -0.51 2.12
CA TYR A 127 2.89 -0.89 1.29
C TYR A 127 3.15 -2.20 0.56
N TRP A 128 2.24 -3.16 0.69
CA TRP A 128 2.33 -4.41 -0.04
C TRP A 128 2.32 -4.22 -1.55
N SER A 129 3.24 -4.91 -2.23
CA SER A 129 3.07 -5.24 -3.63
C SER A 129 2.38 -6.60 -3.78
N SER A 130 1.96 -6.96 -4.99
CA SER A 130 1.45 -8.30 -5.30
C SER A 130 2.56 -9.31 -5.64
N THR A 131 3.81 -8.90 -5.61
CA THR A 131 4.96 -9.73 -5.97
C THR A 131 5.56 -10.39 -4.75
N TYR A 132 5.79 -11.70 -4.81
CA TYR A 132 6.34 -12.47 -3.71
C TYR A 132 7.37 -13.51 -4.17
N ASN A 133 8.14 -14.00 -3.20
CA ASN A 133 9.12 -15.06 -3.37
C ASN A 133 9.02 -16.01 -2.17
N LYS A 134 8.45 -17.18 -2.35
CA LYS A 134 8.26 -18.26 -1.33
C LYS A 134 7.76 -17.76 0.03
N ASN A 135 8.65 -17.20 0.86
CA ASN A 135 8.39 -16.85 2.25
C ASN A 135 8.27 -15.36 2.48
N ASP A 136 8.71 -14.55 1.53
CA ASP A 136 8.77 -13.11 1.64
C ASP A 136 8.04 -12.46 0.47
N ALA A 137 7.42 -11.32 0.73
CA ALA A 137 6.80 -10.51 -0.30
C ALA A 137 7.51 -9.17 -0.47
N LYS A 138 7.41 -8.64 -1.66
CA LYS A 138 7.91 -7.30 -1.99
C LYS A 138 6.99 -6.24 -1.42
N ARG A 139 7.59 -5.17 -0.94
CA ARG A 139 6.89 -3.98 -0.47
C ARG A 139 7.57 -2.71 -0.96
N LEU A 140 6.79 -1.67 -1.15
CA LEU A 140 7.34 -0.31 -1.17
C LEU A 140 7.65 0.09 0.27
N VAL A 141 8.81 0.65 0.49
CA VAL A 141 9.17 1.32 1.74
C VAL A 141 9.69 2.72 1.43
N PHE A 142 9.26 3.68 2.21
CA PHE A 142 9.85 5.02 2.16
C PHE A 142 10.04 5.58 3.57
N ALA A 143 11.11 6.33 3.73
CA ALA A 143 11.43 7.07 4.95
C ALA A 143 12.43 8.18 4.62
N ASN A 144 12.38 9.27 5.36
CA ASN A 144 13.37 10.35 5.27
C ASN A 144 13.66 10.86 3.84
N GLY A 145 12.64 10.92 2.98
CA GLY A 145 12.77 11.39 1.61
C GLY A 145 13.30 10.36 0.61
N SER A 146 13.61 9.15 1.04
CA SER A 146 14.02 8.03 0.19
C SER A 146 12.90 7.01 0.05
N ALA A 147 12.86 6.33 -1.09
CA ALA A 147 11.91 5.26 -1.35
C ALA A 147 12.57 4.12 -2.13
N GLY A 148 12.17 2.90 -1.84
CA GLY A 148 12.71 1.72 -2.51
C GLY A 148 11.83 0.49 -2.30
N ILE A 149 12.28 -0.63 -2.84
CA ILE A 149 11.64 -1.93 -2.68
C ILE A 149 12.36 -2.71 -1.59
N GLY A 150 11.60 -3.19 -0.63
CA GLY A 150 12.06 -4.08 0.42
C GLY A 150 11.36 -5.43 0.39
N LEU A 151 11.72 -6.27 1.34
CA LEU A 151 11.08 -7.56 1.61
C LEU A 151 10.44 -7.53 2.99
N ASP A 152 9.35 -8.26 3.16
CA ASP A 152 8.77 -8.52 4.46
C ASP A 152 8.12 -9.90 4.51
N TYR A 153 7.92 -10.42 5.72
CA TYR A 153 7.24 -11.69 5.91
C TYR A 153 5.78 -11.60 5.49
N LEU A 154 5.26 -12.68 4.90
CA LEU A 154 3.87 -12.74 4.42
C LEU A 154 2.84 -12.45 5.51
N ALA A 155 3.16 -12.74 6.76
CA ALA A 155 2.28 -12.52 7.90
C ALA A 155 2.35 -11.11 8.48
N SER A 156 3.28 -10.26 8.04
CA SER A 156 3.32 -8.86 8.45
C SER A 156 2.08 -8.11 8.00
N GLY A 157 1.64 -7.14 8.78
CA GLY A 157 0.53 -6.26 8.42
C GLY A 157 1.04 -4.98 7.78
N LEU A 158 0.77 -4.76 6.50
CA LEU A 158 1.14 -3.54 5.79
C LEU A 158 -0.07 -2.89 5.14
N ALA A 159 0.04 -1.60 4.88
CA ALA A 159 -0.98 -0.88 4.14
C ALA A 159 -1.10 -1.38 2.70
N VAL A 160 -2.27 -1.19 2.12
CA VAL A 160 -2.54 -1.51 0.72
C VAL A 160 -3.06 -0.26 0.02
N ARG A 161 -2.44 0.10 -1.10
CA ARG A 161 -2.88 1.15 -2.02
C ARG A 161 -3.22 0.51 -3.35
N CYS A 162 -4.47 0.60 -3.76
CA CYS A 162 -4.90 -0.04 -4.99
C CYS A 162 -4.55 0.78 -6.23
N VAL A 163 -4.38 0.07 -7.35
CA VAL A 163 -4.07 0.64 -8.66
C VAL A 163 -4.87 -0.07 -9.76
N LYS A 164 -5.14 0.58 -10.87
CA LYS A 164 -5.68 -0.02 -12.10
C LYS A 164 -5.17 0.66 -13.35
#